data_424ec77a358042fb4455dacf30e83e81
#
_entry.id   424ec77a358042fb4455dacf30e83e81
#
_cell.length_a   1.000
_cell.length_b   1.000
_cell.length_c   1.000
_cell.angle_alpha   90.00
_cell.angle_beta   90.00
_cell.angle_gamma   90.00
#
_symmetry.space_group_name_H-M   'P 1'
#
loop_
_entity.id
_entity.type
_entity.pdbx_description
1 polymer ?
#
loop_
_entity_poly.entity_id
_entity_poly.type
_entity_poly.pdbx_seq_one_letter_code
_entity_poly.pdbx_strand_id
1 'polypeptide(L)'
;ATERYDFSEFDVIVSSTSAFSKGVIPSSDALHICYCHTPTRYLWSDTHSYTEELKVPRAIKKLLPPILSILRNWDRLAADRVDFFVANSETVKRRIQKYYRRDSDVIHPPVEVDQFSVTDTPKEYYLIGGRLVPYKRYDLVIDAFTKLGIPLKVFGSGPIEKDLRARAGDNVQFLGRVSNEERARLFQDAIAFLHPQEEDFGITPVESMAAGRPVIAYRKGGATETVIDRKTGVFFDKQHWEEIANTVLHFDHTKFDPMEIREFANQFSTQIYHKQMHDYVQNKWEEHRKKVLGIV
;
A
#
# COMPACT_ATOMS: atom_id res chain seq x y z
N ALA A 1 -6.44 5.00 -23.40
CA ALA A 1 -7.58 5.84 -22.97
C ALA A 1 -7.09 7.22 -22.53
N THR A 2 -6.06 7.34 -21.71
CA THR A 2 -5.52 8.60 -21.18
C THR A 2 -4.87 9.50 -22.24
N GLU A 3 -4.36 8.94 -23.32
CA GLU A 3 -3.79 9.67 -24.47
C GLU A 3 -4.83 10.49 -25.27
N ARG A 4 -6.12 10.34 -24.95
CA ARG A 4 -7.22 11.08 -25.63
C ARG A 4 -7.61 12.36 -24.93
N TYR A 5 -7.11 12.59 -23.70
CA TYR A 5 -7.39 13.82 -22.99
C TYR A 5 -6.51 14.95 -23.55
N ASP A 6 -7.12 16.10 -23.76
CA ASP A 6 -6.43 17.32 -24.14
C ASP A 6 -5.99 18.07 -22.87
N PHE A 7 -4.69 18.27 -22.75
CA PHE A 7 -4.05 18.99 -21.64
C PHE A 7 -3.28 20.23 -22.15
N SER A 8 -3.55 20.68 -23.38
CA SER A 8 -2.83 21.78 -24.03
C SER A 8 -2.91 23.11 -23.29
N GLU A 9 -3.93 23.30 -22.46
CA GLU A 9 -4.13 24.53 -21.66
C GLU A 9 -3.37 24.53 -20.32
N PHE A 10 -2.68 23.44 -20.00
CA PHE A 10 -2.03 23.29 -18.69
C PHE A 10 -0.50 23.28 -18.80
N ASP A 11 0.15 24.12 -18.01
CA ASP A 11 1.61 24.18 -17.90
C ASP A 11 2.18 23.06 -17.00
N VAL A 12 1.40 22.60 -16.01
CA VAL A 12 1.80 21.55 -15.07
C VAL A 12 0.74 20.47 -14.98
N ILE A 13 1.13 19.23 -15.20
CA ILE A 13 0.27 18.05 -15.11
C ILE A 13 0.80 17.16 -14.01
N VAL A 14 -0.04 16.86 -13.03
CA VAL A 14 0.27 15.86 -11.98
C VAL A 14 -0.62 14.63 -12.19
N SER A 15 -0.02 13.51 -12.57
CA SER A 15 -0.75 12.25 -12.69
C SER A 15 -0.53 11.37 -11.48
N SER A 16 -1.61 10.77 -10.94
CA SER A 16 -1.56 9.78 -9.86
C SER A 16 -1.94 8.42 -10.44
N THR A 17 -1.04 7.43 -10.35
CA THR A 17 -1.21 6.19 -11.12
C THR A 17 -0.69 4.93 -10.46
N SER A 18 -1.43 3.84 -10.66
CA SER A 18 -0.95 2.46 -10.52
C SER A 18 -0.94 1.72 -11.88
N ALA A 19 -1.31 2.41 -12.98
CA ALA A 19 -1.37 1.80 -14.32
C ALA A 19 -1.23 2.86 -15.45
N PHE A 20 -2.34 3.42 -15.95
CA PHE A 20 -2.39 4.08 -17.26
C PHE A 20 -2.29 5.60 -17.23
N SER A 21 -2.56 6.27 -16.08
CA SER A 21 -2.65 7.76 -16.04
C SER A 21 -1.33 8.45 -16.40
N LYS A 22 -0.17 7.81 -16.19
CA LYS A 22 1.13 8.33 -16.64
C LYS A 22 1.26 8.47 -18.16
N GLY A 23 0.35 7.83 -18.92
CA GLY A 23 0.35 7.84 -20.38
C GLY A 23 -0.31 9.07 -21.00
N VAL A 24 -0.56 10.14 -20.27
CA VAL A 24 -0.99 11.42 -20.84
C VAL A 24 0.09 11.96 -21.79
N ILE A 25 -0.37 12.74 -22.78
CA ILE A 25 0.51 13.42 -23.76
C ILE A 25 0.40 14.91 -23.49
N PRO A 26 1.35 15.50 -22.75
CA PRO A 26 1.39 16.95 -22.50
C PRO A 26 1.84 17.72 -23.74
N SER A 27 1.67 19.04 -23.73
CA SER A 27 2.36 19.92 -24.69
C SER A 27 3.87 19.88 -24.48
N SER A 28 4.65 20.32 -25.48
CA SER A 28 6.13 20.29 -25.45
C SER A 28 6.73 21.02 -24.27
N ASP A 29 6.06 22.06 -23.80
CA ASP A 29 6.56 22.96 -22.77
C ASP A 29 5.94 22.70 -21.38
N ALA A 30 4.98 21.78 -21.29
CA ALA A 30 4.34 21.43 -20.04
C ALA A 30 5.18 20.43 -19.21
N LEU A 31 5.21 20.67 -17.92
CA LEU A 31 5.81 19.77 -16.94
C LEU A 31 4.88 18.61 -16.58
N HIS A 32 5.32 17.37 -16.70
CA HIS A 32 4.58 16.18 -16.24
C HIS A 32 5.25 15.52 -15.04
N ILE A 33 4.61 15.60 -13.88
CA ILE A 33 5.01 14.89 -12.66
C ILE A 33 4.07 13.69 -12.46
N CYS A 34 4.64 12.50 -12.24
CA CYS A 34 3.86 11.28 -12.01
C CYS A 34 4.04 10.78 -10.58
N TYR A 35 2.99 10.89 -9.75
CA TYR A 35 2.93 10.19 -8.48
C TYR A 35 2.57 8.72 -8.73
N CYS A 36 3.56 7.85 -8.60
CA CYS A 36 3.46 6.44 -8.95
C CYS A 36 3.21 5.59 -7.69
N HIS A 37 2.00 5.01 -7.60
CA HIS A 37 1.69 4.06 -6.54
C HIS A 37 2.43 2.75 -6.71
N THR A 38 2.62 2.32 -7.96
CA THR A 38 3.46 1.19 -8.35
C THR A 38 3.52 1.12 -9.89
N PRO A 39 4.59 0.67 -10.51
CA PRO A 39 4.57 0.20 -11.89
C PRO A 39 3.51 -0.88 -12.08
N THR A 40 2.80 -0.87 -13.19
CA THR A 40 1.62 -1.71 -13.46
C THR A 40 1.86 -3.17 -13.10
N ARG A 41 1.40 -3.63 -11.92
CA ARG A 41 1.78 -4.92 -11.32
C ARG A 41 1.51 -6.11 -12.23
N TYR A 42 0.32 -6.18 -12.83
CA TYR A 42 -0.05 -7.27 -13.74
C TYR A 42 0.75 -7.31 -15.05
N LEU A 43 1.49 -6.24 -15.39
CA LEU A 43 2.42 -6.22 -16.53
C LEU A 43 3.83 -6.62 -16.11
N TRP A 44 4.26 -6.37 -14.87
CA TRP A 44 5.65 -6.50 -14.43
C TRP A 44 5.85 -7.54 -13.33
N SER A 45 5.51 -7.22 -12.07
CA SER A 45 5.83 -8.05 -10.92
C SER A 45 4.93 -9.27 -10.77
N ASP A 46 3.63 -9.13 -11.05
CA ASP A 46 2.60 -10.10 -10.70
C ASP A 46 1.96 -10.76 -11.95
N THR A 47 2.62 -10.70 -13.09
CA THR A 47 2.07 -11.16 -14.37
C THR A 47 1.61 -12.62 -14.31
N HIS A 48 2.40 -13.51 -13.68
CA HIS A 48 2.07 -14.94 -13.62
C HIS A 48 0.89 -15.21 -12.69
N SER A 49 0.94 -14.73 -11.45
CA SER A 49 -0.15 -14.90 -10.47
C SER A 49 -1.46 -14.30 -10.97
N TYR A 50 -1.40 -13.09 -11.54
CA TYR A 50 -2.57 -12.44 -12.12
C TYR A 50 -3.19 -13.26 -13.27
N THR A 51 -2.37 -13.83 -14.15
CA THR A 51 -2.83 -14.66 -15.28
C THR A 51 -3.46 -15.96 -14.78
N GLU A 52 -2.94 -16.55 -13.72
CA GLU A 52 -3.49 -17.77 -13.10
C GLU A 52 -4.84 -17.48 -12.41
N GLU A 53 -4.96 -16.38 -11.69
CA GLU A 53 -6.16 -15.97 -10.96
C GLU A 53 -7.31 -15.54 -11.89
N LEU A 54 -7.01 -15.15 -13.14
CA LEU A 54 -8.05 -14.77 -14.10
C LEU A 54 -9.01 -15.95 -14.39
N LYS A 55 -10.27 -15.76 -14.04
CA LYS A 55 -11.36 -16.72 -14.32
C LYS A 55 -11.85 -16.60 -15.77
N VAL A 56 -10.97 -16.89 -16.74
CA VAL A 56 -11.28 -16.85 -18.17
C VAL A 56 -10.98 -18.21 -18.84
N PRO A 57 -11.62 -18.55 -19.96
CA PRO A 57 -11.36 -19.78 -20.70
C PRO A 57 -9.89 -19.93 -21.07
N ARG A 58 -9.40 -21.19 -21.11
CA ARG A 58 -7.99 -21.50 -21.43
C ARG A 58 -7.54 -20.94 -22.79
N ALA A 59 -8.44 -20.88 -23.77
CA ALA A 59 -8.15 -20.30 -25.09
C ALA A 59 -7.80 -18.81 -24.99
N ILE A 60 -8.52 -18.04 -24.15
CA ILE A 60 -8.23 -16.63 -23.90
C ILE A 60 -6.89 -16.46 -23.15
N LYS A 61 -6.59 -17.34 -22.18
CA LYS A 61 -5.29 -17.31 -21.49
C LYS A 61 -4.09 -17.48 -22.44
N LYS A 62 -4.23 -18.26 -23.53
CA LYS A 62 -3.19 -18.41 -24.55
C LYS A 62 -2.92 -17.14 -25.37
N LEU A 63 -3.91 -16.25 -25.48
CA LEU A 63 -3.79 -14.96 -26.18
C LEU A 63 -3.23 -13.83 -25.31
N LEU A 64 -3.19 -14.03 -23.99
CA LEU A 64 -2.70 -13.00 -23.06
C LEU A 64 -1.22 -12.64 -23.24
N PRO A 65 -0.27 -13.57 -23.42
CA PRO A 65 1.14 -13.23 -23.49
C PRO A 65 1.50 -12.18 -24.55
N PRO A 66 1.07 -12.28 -25.83
CA PRO A 66 1.34 -11.23 -26.80
C PRO A 66 0.67 -9.90 -26.45
N ILE A 67 -0.57 -9.91 -25.94
CA ILE A 67 -1.27 -8.69 -25.50
C ILE A 67 -0.51 -8.02 -24.35
N LEU A 68 -0.10 -8.79 -23.35
CA LEU A 68 0.68 -8.27 -22.22
C LEU A 68 2.04 -7.73 -22.67
N SER A 69 2.64 -8.32 -23.70
CA SER A 69 3.90 -7.81 -24.28
C SER A 69 3.70 -6.44 -24.95
N ILE A 70 2.63 -6.28 -25.73
CA ILE A 70 2.28 -4.99 -26.35
C ILE A 70 2.00 -3.94 -25.27
N LEU A 71 1.19 -4.29 -24.24
CA LEU A 71 0.88 -3.39 -23.14
C LEU A 71 2.13 -3.01 -22.34
N ARG A 72 3.08 -3.93 -22.18
CA ARG A 72 4.36 -3.68 -21.49
C ARG A 72 5.21 -2.67 -22.25
N ASN A 73 5.27 -2.80 -23.57
CA ASN A 73 5.98 -1.83 -24.42
C ASN A 73 5.34 -0.45 -24.34
N TRP A 74 4.02 -0.38 -24.43
CA TRP A 74 3.29 0.90 -24.23
C TRP A 74 3.54 1.49 -22.84
N ASP A 75 3.47 0.67 -21.80
CA ASP A 75 3.66 1.08 -20.40
C ASP A 75 5.07 1.66 -20.16
N ARG A 76 6.07 1.06 -20.82
CA ARG A 76 7.46 1.53 -20.80
C ARG A 76 7.63 2.86 -21.55
N LEU A 77 7.08 2.96 -22.77
CA LEU A 77 7.13 4.19 -23.57
C LEU A 77 6.34 5.33 -22.90
N ALA A 78 5.22 5.02 -22.26
CA ALA A 78 4.46 6.00 -21.47
C ALA A 78 5.28 6.56 -20.31
N ALA A 79 6.12 5.74 -19.68
CA ALA A 79 7.00 6.19 -18.60
C ALA A 79 8.13 7.12 -19.09
N ASP A 80 8.54 7.05 -20.35
CA ASP A 80 9.56 7.94 -20.92
C ASP A 80 9.04 9.38 -21.12
N ARG A 81 7.72 9.56 -21.24
CA ARG A 81 7.08 10.88 -21.39
C ARG A 81 6.95 11.65 -20.07
N VAL A 82 7.15 10.99 -18.93
CA VAL A 82 7.09 11.62 -17.61
C VAL A 82 8.40 12.35 -17.34
N ASP A 83 8.35 13.62 -16.96
CA ASP A 83 9.55 14.38 -16.60
C ASP A 83 10.10 13.93 -15.25
N PHE A 84 9.25 13.87 -14.22
CA PHE A 84 9.64 13.47 -12.87
C PHE A 84 8.70 12.43 -12.28
N PHE A 85 9.28 11.39 -11.69
CA PHE A 85 8.53 10.41 -10.91
C PHE A 85 8.64 10.69 -9.41
N VAL A 86 7.51 10.58 -8.73
CA VAL A 86 7.41 10.50 -7.27
C VAL A 86 6.89 9.12 -6.91
N ALA A 87 7.68 8.33 -6.20
CA ALA A 87 7.31 7.03 -5.68
C ALA A 87 6.62 7.16 -4.32
N ASN A 88 5.62 6.33 -4.03
CA ASN A 88 4.98 6.32 -2.72
C ASN A 88 5.79 5.60 -1.63
N SER A 89 6.90 4.95 -2.00
CA SER A 89 7.77 4.20 -1.08
C SER A 89 9.12 3.89 -1.73
N GLU A 90 10.13 3.56 -0.94
CA GLU A 90 11.41 3.06 -1.45
C GLU A 90 11.25 1.74 -2.22
N THR A 91 10.26 0.92 -1.84
CA THR A 91 9.89 -0.29 -2.57
C THR A 91 9.43 0.03 -4.00
N VAL A 92 8.58 1.04 -4.16
CA VAL A 92 8.11 1.48 -5.48
C VAL A 92 9.22 2.20 -6.25
N LYS A 93 10.05 3.01 -5.61
CA LYS A 93 11.24 3.63 -6.22
C LYS A 93 12.14 2.58 -6.87
N ARG A 94 12.47 1.49 -6.15
CA ARG A 94 13.25 0.38 -6.72
C ARG A 94 12.56 -0.27 -7.92
N ARG A 95 11.21 -0.39 -7.91
CA ARG A 95 10.46 -0.92 -9.05
C ARG A 95 10.45 0.03 -10.26
N ILE A 96 10.31 1.35 -10.03
CA ILE A 96 10.42 2.36 -11.10
C ILE A 96 11.79 2.25 -11.75
N GLN A 97 12.85 2.22 -10.98
CA GLN A 97 14.22 2.06 -11.48
C GLN A 97 14.40 0.74 -12.25
N LYS A 98 13.85 -0.36 -11.75
CA LYS A 98 13.97 -1.67 -12.41
C LYS A 98 13.23 -1.75 -13.73
N TYR A 99 11.95 -1.31 -13.76
CA TYR A 99 11.05 -1.54 -14.89
C TYR A 99 11.02 -0.38 -15.87
N TYR A 100 11.09 0.86 -15.39
CA TYR A 100 11.06 2.04 -16.23
C TYR A 100 12.44 2.65 -16.50
N ARG A 101 13.49 2.20 -15.77
CA ARG A 101 14.85 2.78 -15.86
C ARG A 101 14.84 4.29 -15.64
N ARG A 102 13.98 4.75 -14.74
CA ARG A 102 13.82 6.16 -14.37
C ARG A 102 14.14 6.34 -12.89
N ASP A 103 14.74 7.47 -12.56
CA ASP A 103 14.89 7.90 -11.17
C ASP A 103 13.56 8.41 -10.62
N SER A 104 13.42 8.43 -9.31
CA SER A 104 12.26 8.97 -8.62
C SER A 104 12.61 9.40 -7.21
N ASP A 105 11.93 10.43 -6.74
CA ASP A 105 11.93 10.84 -5.34
C ASP A 105 10.85 10.07 -4.58
N VAL A 106 10.97 10.00 -3.24
CA VAL A 106 9.96 9.32 -2.42
C VAL A 106 9.19 10.35 -1.61
N ILE A 107 7.86 10.32 -1.74
CA ILE A 107 6.91 11.03 -0.88
C ILE A 107 5.86 10.00 -0.49
N HIS A 108 5.80 9.67 0.79
CA HIS A 108 4.86 8.67 1.30
C HIS A 108 3.41 9.13 1.15
N PRO A 109 2.45 8.21 0.91
CA PRO A 109 1.05 8.57 0.72
C PRO A 109 0.43 9.09 2.02
N PRO A 110 -0.60 9.95 1.93
CA PRO A 110 -1.25 10.53 3.10
C PRO A 110 -2.04 9.49 3.87
N VAL A 111 -1.96 9.60 5.20
CA VAL A 111 -2.83 8.88 6.13
C VAL A 111 -3.54 9.90 7.01
N GLU A 112 -4.83 9.73 7.20
CA GLU A 112 -5.64 10.63 8.03
C GLU A 112 -5.48 10.29 9.51
N VAL A 113 -4.29 10.55 10.04
CA VAL A 113 -3.89 10.17 11.40
C VAL A 113 -4.80 10.77 12.48
N ASP A 114 -5.40 11.94 12.22
CA ASP A 114 -6.27 12.64 13.18
C ASP A 114 -7.63 11.96 13.38
N GLN A 115 -8.00 11.01 12.52
CA GLN A 115 -9.21 10.19 12.69
C GLN A 115 -9.07 9.13 13.78
N PHE A 116 -7.85 8.88 14.25
CA PHE A 116 -7.56 7.82 15.22
C PHE A 116 -7.24 8.40 16.59
N SER A 117 -7.73 7.75 17.63
CA SER A 117 -7.45 8.08 19.01
C SER A 117 -6.66 6.97 19.70
N VAL A 118 -5.84 7.35 20.67
CA VAL A 118 -5.04 6.43 21.47
C VAL A 118 -5.79 6.07 22.76
N THR A 119 -5.65 4.82 23.24
CA THR A 119 -6.06 4.39 24.56
C THR A 119 -4.95 3.55 25.20
N ASP A 120 -4.81 3.64 26.53
CA ASP A 120 -3.84 2.85 27.29
C ASP A 120 -4.37 1.45 27.63
N THR A 121 -5.67 1.23 27.45
CA THR A 121 -6.35 -0.02 27.80
C THR A 121 -6.97 -0.67 26.57
N PRO A 122 -6.20 -1.42 25.76
CA PRO A 122 -6.76 -2.17 24.64
C PRO A 122 -7.69 -3.28 25.13
N LYS A 123 -8.63 -3.69 24.29
CA LYS A 123 -9.43 -4.90 24.49
C LYS A 123 -8.64 -6.14 24.09
N GLU A 124 -9.10 -7.30 24.53
CA GLU A 124 -8.41 -8.58 24.33
C GLU A 124 -8.66 -9.17 22.94
N TYR A 125 -8.30 -8.44 21.86
CA TYR A 125 -8.36 -8.99 20.50
C TYR A 125 -7.27 -8.41 19.58
N TYR A 126 -6.87 -9.21 18.61
CA TYR A 126 -6.04 -8.77 17.49
C TYR A 126 -6.92 -8.35 16.30
N LEU A 127 -6.38 -7.50 15.44
CA LEU A 127 -7.11 -6.94 14.31
C LEU A 127 -6.41 -7.24 12.99
N ILE A 128 -7.19 -7.60 11.98
CA ILE A 128 -6.73 -7.65 10.58
C ILE A 128 -7.88 -7.18 9.69
N GLY A 129 -7.56 -6.54 8.56
CA GLY A 129 -8.64 -6.14 7.66
C GLY A 129 -8.24 -5.37 6.43
N GLY A 130 -9.25 -5.10 5.59
CA GLY A 130 -9.14 -4.45 4.30
C GLY A 130 -9.86 -5.25 3.22
N ARG A 131 -9.39 -5.16 1.97
CA ARG A 131 -9.95 -5.94 0.86
C ARG A 131 -9.51 -7.40 0.97
N LEU A 132 -10.46 -8.34 1.10
CA LEU A 132 -10.17 -9.77 1.27
C LEU A 132 -9.85 -10.41 -0.08
N VAL A 133 -8.56 -10.36 -0.47
CA VAL A 133 -8.01 -10.88 -1.73
C VAL A 133 -6.83 -11.82 -1.47
N PRO A 134 -6.54 -12.78 -2.38
CA PRO A 134 -5.56 -13.86 -2.11
C PRO A 134 -4.17 -13.37 -1.72
N TYR A 135 -3.62 -12.38 -2.42
CA TYR A 135 -2.24 -11.91 -2.18
C TYR A 135 -2.03 -11.29 -0.77
N LYS A 136 -3.13 -10.90 -0.09
CA LYS A 136 -3.06 -10.34 1.27
C LYS A 136 -2.88 -11.39 2.36
N ARG A 137 -2.90 -12.67 2.02
CA ARG A 137 -2.56 -13.80 2.89
C ARG A 137 -3.30 -13.80 4.23
N TYR A 138 -4.57 -13.39 4.23
CA TYR A 138 -5.43 -13.51 5.41
C TYR A 138 -5.60 -14.95 5.89
N ASP A 139 -5.50 -15.92 4.96
CA ASP A 139 -5.52 -17.35 5.21
C ASP A 139 -4.55 -17.76 6.33
N LEU A 140 -3.31 -17.26 6.29
CA LEU A 140 -2.26 -17.60 7.26
C LEU A 140 -2.58 -17.09 8.67
N VAL A 141 -3.14 -15.87 8.77
CA VAL A 141 -3.50 -15.28 10.07
C VAL A 141 -4.69 -16.02 10.66
N ILE A 142 -5.70 -16.31 9.85
CA ILE A 142 -6.88 -17.05 10.31
C ILE A 142 -6.49 -18.46 10.77
N ASP A 143 -5.66 -19.19 10.02
CA ASP A 143 -5.18 -20.51 10.39
C ASP A 143 -4.40 -20.48 11.72
N ALA A 144 -3.51 -19.47 11.91
CA ALA A 144 -2.75 -19.28 13.13
C ALA A 144 -3.66 -19.01 14.34
N PHE A 145 -4.56 -18.03 14.22
CA PHE A 145 -5.44 -17.63 15.32
C PHE A 145 -6.48 -18.70 15.67
N THR A 146 -7.03 -19.41 14.69
CA THR A 146 -7.92 -20.55 14.91
C THR A 146 -7.24 -21.63 15.76
N LYS A 147 -5.96 -21.92 15.48
CA LYS A 147 -5.20 -22.92 16.26
C LYS A 147 -4.81 -22.43 17.66
N LEU A 148 -4.54 -21.13 17.81
CA LEU A 148 -4.19 -20.52 19.08
C LEU A 148 -5.41 -20.30 20.00
N GLY A 149 -6.62 -20.21 19.46
CA GLY A 149 -7.82 -19.86 20.22
C GLY A 149 -7.87 -18.41 20.70
N ILE A 150 -6.96 -17.54 20.20
CA ILE A 150 -6.87 -16.13 20.57
C ILE A 150 -7.88 -15.31 19.76
N PRO A 151 -8.61 -14.33 20.37
CA PRO A 151 -9.60 -13.52 19.66
C PRO A 151 -9.01 -12.72 18.50
N LEU A 152 -9.62 -12.88 17.32
CA LEU A 152 -9.27 -12.14 16.10
C LEU A 152 -10.52 -11.49 15.52
N LYS A 153 -10.43 -10.19 15.22
CA LYS A 153 -11.44 -9.49 14.43
C LYS A 153 -10.93 -9.24 13.01
N VAL A 154 -11.80 -9.53 12.04
CA VAL A 154 -11.52 -9.38 10.60
C VAL A 154 -12.55 -8.40 10.02
N PHE A 155 -12.10 -7.22 9.59
CA PHE A 155 -12.98 -6.27 8.89
C PHE A 155 -12.70 -6.22 7.40
N GLY A 156 -13.69 -5.78 6.62
CA GLY A 156 -13.60 -5.69 5.18
C GLY A 156 -14.36 -6.78 4.47
N SER A 157 -14.26 -6.80 3.14
CA SER A 157 -14.95 -7.78 2.27
C SER A 157 -14.13 -8.08 1.03
N GLY A 158 -14.40 -9.19 0.36
CA GLY A 158 -13.70 -9.54 -0.86
C GLY A 158 -14.02 -10.93 -1.39
N PRO A 159 -13.46 -11.29 -2.56
CA PRO A 159 -13.83 -12.53 -3.26
C PRO A 159 -13.49 -13.82 -2.50
N ILE A 160 -12.54 -13.79 -1.54
CA ILE A 160 -12.13 -14.96 -0.77
C ILE A 160 -12.80 -15.06 0.62
N GLU A 161 -13.73 -14.17 0.96
CA GLU A 161 -14.36 -14.12 2.29
C GLU A 161 -14.99 -15.45 2.68
N LYS A 162 -15.70 -16.11 1.74
CA LYS A 162 -16.35 -17.41 1.98
C LYS A 162 -15.32 -18.48 2.38
N ASP A 163 -14.18 -18.53 1.69
CA ASP A 163 -13.14 -19.51 1.95
C ASP A 163 -12.44 -19.23 3.29
N LEU A 164 -12.26 -17.95 3.63
CA LEU A 164 -11.69 -17.53 4.91
C LEU A 164 -12.62 -17.90 6.09
N ARG A 165 -13.93 -17.68 5.95
CA ARG A 165 -14.92 -18.10 6.97
C ARG A 165 -14.96 -19.61 7.18
N ALA A 166 -14.78 -20.39 6.12
CA ALA A 166 -14.75 -21.87 6.21
C ALA A 166 -13.53 -22.43 6.97
N ARG A 167 -12.46 -21.62 7.10
CA ARG A 167 -11.22 -21.97 7.84
C ARG A 167 -11.25 -21.50 9.29
N ALA A 168 -12.08 -20.51 9.59
CA ALA A 168 -12.09 -19.80 10.86
C ALA A 168 -12.70 -20.65 11.98
N GLY A 169 -12.07 -20.60 13.15
CA GLY A 169 -12.67 -21.09 14.40
C GLY A 169 -13.59 -20.04 15.04
N ASP A 170 -14.24 -20.43 16.14
CA ASP A 170 -15.23 -19.60 16.86
C ASP A 170 -14.62 -18.31 17.44
N ASN A 171 -13.30 -18.27 17.64
CA ASN A 171 -12.57 -17.12 18.12
C ASN A 171 -12.28 -16.05 17.05
N VAL A 172 -12.65 -16.31 15.77
CA VAL A 172 -12.43 -15.39 14.65
C VAL A 172 -13.74 -14.73 14.24
N GLN A 173 -13.87 -13.43 14.47
CA GLN A 173 -15.06 -12.66 14.17
C GLN A 173 -14.91 -11.85 12.89
N PHE A 174 -15.77 -12.13 11.89
CA PHE A 174 -15.84 -11.34 10.65
C PHE A 174 -16.89 -10.23 10.79
N LEU A 175 -16.46 -8.99 10.65
CA LEU A 175 -17.31 -7.80 10.81
C LEU A 175 -17.90 -7.29 9.49
N GLY A 176 -17.38 -7.78 8.34
CA GLY A 176 -17.76 -7.21 7.04
C GLY A 176 -17.21 -5.82 6.82
N ARG A 177 -17.88 -5.01 6.01
CA ARG A 177 -17.51 -3.60 5.81
C ARG A 177 -17.94 -2.79 7.02
N VAL A 178 -17.04 -1.97 7.50
CA VAL A 178 -17.24 -1.09 8.67
C VAL A 178 -17.16 0.38 8.24
N SER A 179 -17.79 1.29 9.00
CA SER A 179 -17.64 2.74 8.80
C SER A 179 -16.24 3.20 9.20
N ASN A 180 -15.87 4.43 8.83
CA ASN A 180 -14.58 5.01 9.24
C ASN A 180 -14.48 5.13 10.76
N GLU A 181 -15.57 5.53 11.42
CA GLU A 181 -15.65 5.67 12.88
C GLU A 181 -15.52 4.31 13.58
N GLU A 182 -16.19 3.28 13.06
CA GLU A 182 -16.06 1.92 13.57
C GLU A 182 -14.66 1.37 13.35
N ARG A 183 -14.07 1.61 12.17
CA ARG A 183 -12.70 1.23 11.86
C ARG A 183 -11.70 1.89 12.83
N ALA A 184 -11.85 3.18 13.11
CA ALA A 184 -10.99 3.88 14.06
C ALA A 184 -11.09 3.28 15.47
N ARG A 185 -12.30 2.94 15.94
CA ARG A 185 -12.49 2.24 17.22
C ARG A 185 -11.89 0.85 17.25
N LEU A 186 -12.00 0.10 16.13
CA LEU A 186 -11.40 -1.23 16.02
C LEU A 186 -9.89 -1.19 16.15
N PHE A 187 -9.24 -0.22 15.52
CA PHE A 187 -7.80 -0.01 15.69
C PHE A 187 -7.46 0.42 17.11
N GLN A 188 -8.16 1.41 17.65
CA GLN A 188 -7.92 1.94 19.00
C GLN A 188 -7.97 0.84 20.06
N ASP A 189 -8.93 -0.08 19.96
CA ASP A 189 -9.19 -1.10 20.97
C ASP A 189 -8.37 -2.40 20.76
N ALA A 190 -7.67 -2.58 19.64
CA ALA A 190 -6.93 -3.79 19.36
C ALA A 190 -5.62 -3.90 20.16
N ILE A 191 -5.17 -5.12 20.44
CA ILE A 191 -3.83 -5.38 20.98
C ILE A 191 -2.75 -5.02 19.96
N ALA A 192 -2.91 -5.49 18.73
CA ALA A 192 -2.03 -5.22 17.59
C ALA A 192 -2.77 -5.47 16.26
N PHE A 193 -2.21 -4.92 15.18
CA PHE A 193 -2.68 -5.16 13.82
C PHE A 193 -1.79 -6.16 13.09
N LEU A 194 -2.40 -7.14 12.40
CA LEU A 194 -1.69 -8.14 11.61
C LEU A 194 -1.57 -7.69 10.15
N HIS A 195 -0.34 -7.70 9.61
CA HIS A 195 -0.03 -7.33 8.23
C HIS A 195 0.79 -8.43 7.53
N PRO A 196 0.13 -9.53 7.09
CA PRO A 196 0.85 -10.71 6.56
C PRO A 196 1.27 -10.61 5.10
N GLN A 197 0.85 -9.58 4.40
CA GLN A 197 1.13 -9.39 2.97
C GLN A 197 2.38 -8.55 2.69
N GLU A 198 2.89 -8.68 1.46
CA GLU A 198 3.81 -7.73 0.87
C GLU A 198 3.00 -6.66 0.11
N GLU A 199 3.09 -5.40 0.54
CA GLU A 199 2.46 -4.26 -0.12
C GLU A 199 3.48 -3.21 -0.53
N ASP A 200 3.05 -2.27 -1.37
CA ASP A 200 3.90 -1.21 -1.90
C ASP A 200 4.26 -0.19 -0.81
N PHE A 201 3.30 0.18 0.04
CA PHE A 201 3.49 1.04 1.21
C PHE A 201 2.83 0.45 2.46
N GLY A 202 1.51 0.22 2.41
CA GLY A 202 0.75 -0.27 3.55
C GLY A 202 0.15 0.85 4.41
N ILE A 203 -0.96 1.43 3.95
CA ILE A 203 -1.70 2.46 4.70
C ILE A 203 -2.23 1.91 6.03
N THR A 204 -2.79 0.69 6.01
CA THR A 204 -3.42 0.08 7.20
C THR A 204 -2.48 -0.12 8.40
N PRO A 205 -1.21 -0.53 8.25
CA PRO A 205 -0.22 -0.46 9.32
C PRO A 205 -0.06 0.93 9.93
N VAL A 206 -0.03 1.97 9.10
CA VAL A 206 0.09 3.35 9.59
C VAL A 206 -1.18 3.80 10.32
N GLU A 207 -2.37 3.38 9.87
CA GLU A 207 -3.65 3.61 10.59
C GLU A 207 -3.62 2.96 11.99
N SER A 208 -3.08 1.74 12.10
CA SER A 208 -2.87 1.07 13.38
C SER A 208 -1.95 1.88 14.30
N MET A 209 -0.82 2.32 13.77
CA MET A 209 0.13 3.15 14.51
C MET A 209 -0.46 4.50 14.88
N ALA A 210 -1.30 5.09 14.01
CA ALA A 210 -2.03 6.32 14.32
C ALA A 210 -3.00 6.14 15.50
N ALA A 211 -3.51 4.92 15.74
CA ALA A 211 -4.29 4.57 16.93
C ALA A 211 -3.41 4.16 18.14
N GLY A 212 -2.09 4.31 18.05
CA GLY A 212 -1.15 3.90 19.08
C GLY A 212 -0.96 2.38 19.19
N ARG A 213 -1.31 1.61 18.13
CA ARG A 213 -1.25 0.14 18.17
C ARG A 213 -0.10 -0.39 17.35
N PRO A 214 0.70 -1.30 17.94
CA PRO A 214 1.81 -1.92 17.25
C PRO A 214 1.35 -2.84 16.12
N VAL A 215 2.24 -3.08 15.16
CA VAL A 215 1.97 -3.90 13.98
C VAL A 215 2.80 -5.17 14.02
N ILE A 216 2.18 -6.32 13.76
CA ILE A 216 2.86 -7.59 13.51
C ILE A 216 2.88 -7.80 11.99
N ALA A 217 4.04 -7.60 11.36
CA ALA A 217 4.15 -7.50 9.91
C ALA A 217 5.07 -8.55 9.28
N TYR A 218 4.77 -8.92 8.04
CA TYR A 218 5.72 -9.64 7.19
C TYR A 218 6.88 -8.70 6.82
N ARG A 219 8.15 -9.16 6.99
CA ARG A 219 9.35 -8.34 6.76
C ARG A 219 9.64 -8.14 5.28
N LYS A 220 8.66 -7.61 4.50
CA LYS A 220 8.83 -7.26 3.09
C LYS A 220 7.96 -6.09 2.65
N GLY A 221 8.39 -5.48 1.54
CA GLY A 221 7.67 -4.35 0.94
C GLY A 221 7.65 -3.12 1.83
N GLY A 222 6.61 -2.31 1.71
CA GLY A 222 6.45 -1.05 2.43
C GLY A 222 6.40 -1.20 3.95
N ALA A 223 6.02 -2.37 4.48
CA ALA A 223 6.05 -2.60 5.93
C ALA A 223 7.45 -2.39 6.52
N THR A 224 8.52 -2.67 5.76
CA THR A 224 9.92 -2.43 6.21
C THR A 224 10.30 -0.95 6.25
N GLU A 225 9.46 -0.08 5.72
CA GLU A 225 9.65 1.38 5.73
C GLU A 225 8.76 2.05 6.78
N THR A 226 7.59 1.45 7.06
CA THR A 226 6.58 2.02 7.95
C THR A 226 6.62 1.45 9.37
N VAL A 227 7.21 0.26 9.58
CA VAL A 227 7.32 -0.37 10.90
C VAL A 227 8.77 -0.38 11.37
N ILE A 228 9.01 0.11 12.59
CA ILE A 228 10.32 0.03 13.26
C ILE A 228 10.28 -1.16 14.23
N ASP A 229 11.17 -2.14 13.97
CA ASP A 229 11.23 -3.36 14.77
C ASP A 229 11.42 -3.05 16.27
N ARG A 230 10.58 -3.64 17.11
CA ARG A 230 10.53 -3.47 18.58
C ARG A 230 10.21 -2.05 19.08
N LYS A 231 9.84 -1.11 18.19
CA LYS A 231 9.38 0.23 18.56
C LYS A 231 7.94 0.47 18.15
N THR A 232 7.60 0.22 16.89
CA THR A 232 6.23 0.40 16.41
C THR A 232 5.57 -0.92 16.01
N GLY A 233 6.30 -2.04 16.15
CA GLY A 233 5.80 -3.37 15.86
C GLY A 233 6.91 -4.42 15.90
N VAL A 234 6.58 -5.61 15.41
CA VAL A 234 7.52 -6.73 15.23
C VAL A 234 7.34 -7.35 13.86
N PHE A 235 8.35 -8.07 13.42
CA PHE A 235 8.31 -8.76 12.12
C PHE A 235 8.35 -10.28 12.27
N PHE A 236 7.75 -10.94 11.27
CA PHE A 236 8.00 -12.35 10.98
C PHE A 236 8.57 -12.47 9.55
N ASP A 237 9.40 -13.50 9.31
CA ASP A 237 10.25 -13.59 8.12
C ASP A 237 9.73 -14.57 7.05
N LYS A 238 8.76 -15.42 7.38
CA LYS A 238 8.18 -16.39 6.45
C LYS A 238 6.65 -16.32 6.46
N GLN A 239 6.04 -16.30 5.29
CA GLN A 239 4.58 -16.35 5.14
C GLN A 239 4.06 -17.78 5.38
N HIS A 240 4.18 -18.23 6.63
CA HIS A 240 3.64 -19.49 7.15
C HIS A 240 2.81 -19.20 8.40
N TRP A 241 1.74 -19.93 8.61
CA TRP A 241 0.88 -19.72 9.79
C TRP A 241 1.60 -20.00 11.11
N GLU A 242 2.55 -20.95 11.12
CA GLU A 242 3.39 -21.28 12.29
C GLU A 242 4.26 -20.10 12.73
N GLU A 243 4.85 -19.39 11.77
CA GLU A 243 5.65 -18.20 12.06
C GLU A 243 4.81 -17.10 12.68
N ILE A 244 3.59 -16.89 12.16
CA ILE A 244 2.64 -15.92 12.71
C ILE A 244 2.23 -16.33 14.12
N ALA A 245 1.86 -17.61 14.32
CA ALA A 245 1.50 -18.14 15.62
C ALA A 245 2.64 -17.98 16.65
N ASN A 246 3.86 -18.35 16.27
CA ASN A 246 5.03 -18.17 17.11
C ASN A 246 5.29 -16.70 17.47
N THR A 247 5.16 -15.79 16.50
CA THR A 247 5.33 -14.36 16.74
C THR A 247 4.27 -13.84 17.71
N VAL A 248 3.00 -14.23 17.54
CA VAL A 248 1.88 -13.81 18.42
C VAL A 248 2.07 -14.35 19.84
N LEU A 249 2.52 -15.61 20.02
CA LEU A 249 2.75 -16.20 21.33
C LEU A 249 3.86 -15.50 22.13
N HIS A 250 4.85 -14.93 21.45
CA HIS A 250 5.97 -14.21 22.08
C HIS A 250 5.77 -12.70 22.08
N PHE A 251 4.65 -12.22 21.52
CA PHE A 251 4.36 -10.80 21.43
C PHE A 251 3.80 -10.26 22.74
N ASP A 252 4.46 -9.27 23.28
CA ASP A 252 4.06 -8.58 24.51
C ASP A 252 3.80 -7.11 24.18
N HIS A 253 2.52 -6.75 24.07
CA HIS A 253 2.09 -5.40 23.70
C HIS A 253 2.42 -4.35 24.79
N THR A 254 2.65 -4.77 26.04
CA THR A 254 2.97 -3.85 27.15
C THR A 254 4.36 -3.22 27.01
N LYS A 255 5.21 -3.78 26.12
CA LYS A 255 6.53 -3.23 25.80
C LYS A 255 6.50 -2.09 24.78
N PHE A 256 5.32 -1.72 24.31
CA PHE A 256 5.14 -0.69 23.29
C PHE A 256 4.43 0.51 23.92
N ASP A 257 5.02 1.70 23.77
CA ASP A 257 4.39 2.95 24.18
C ASP A 257 3.41 3.43 23.08
N PRO A 258 2.10 3.50 23.37
CA PRO A 258 1.11 3.92 22.39
C PRO A 258 1.33 5.35 21.87
N MET A 259 1.88 6.26 22.70
CA MET A 259 2.12 7.63 22.30
C MET A 259 3.35 7.77 21.41
N GLU A 260 4.42 7.00 21.67
CA GLU A 260 5.58 6.95 20.76
C GLU A 260 5.20 6.37 19.39
N ILE A 261 4.36 5.33 19.35
CA ILE A 261 3.85 4.75 18.11
C ILE A 261 3.02 5.79 17.32
N ARG A 262 2.13 6.51 18.01
CA ARG A 262 1.31 7.57 17.42
C ARG A 262 2.18 8.69 16.85
N GLU A 263 3.17 9.15 17.60
CA GLU A 263 4.07 10.22 17.19
C GLU A 263 4.83 9.82 15.92
N PHE A 264 5.30 8.57 15.86
CA PHE A 264 5.94 8.05 14.65
C PHE A 264 4.99 8.06 13.44
N ALA A 265 3.70 7.73 13.63
CA ALA A 265 2.72 7.73 12.54
C ALA A 265 2.45 9.14 11.96
N ASN A 266 2.65 10.21 12.76
CA ASN A 266 2.38 11.60 12.34
C ASN A 266 3.19 12.02 11.12
N GLN A 267 4.39 11.46 10.90
CA GLN A 267 5.20 11.76 9.71
C GLN A 267 4.51 11.39 8.39
N PHE A 268 3.48 10.53 8.42
CA PHE A 268 2.69 10.12 7.26
C PHE A 268 1.37 10.87 7.15
N SER A 269 1.18 11.93 7.95
CA SER A 269 -0.08 12.70 7.97
C SER A 269 -0.37 13.38 6.63
N THR A 270 -1.65 13.61 6.39
CA THR A 270 -2.13 14.32 5.19
C THR A 270 -1.51 15.72 5.08
N GLN A 271 -1.28 16.41 6.19
CA GLN A 271 -0.66 17.73 6.23
C GLN A 271 0.80 17.69 5.74
N ILE A 272 1.58 16.70 6.18
CA ILE A 272 2.97 16.51 5.74
C ILE A 272 3.01 16.14 4.27
N TYR A 273 2.16 15.23 3.81
CA TYR A 273 2.06 14.88 2.40
C TYR A 273 1.74 16.09 1.52
N HIS A 274 0.73 16.89 1.88
CA HIS A 274 0.37 18.08 1.11
C HIS A 274 1.52 19.06 1.01
N LYS A 275 2.22 19.32 2.13
CA LYS A 275 3.39 20.20 2.13
C LYS A 275 4.49 19.66 1.22
N GLN A 276 4.87 18.39 1.37
CA GLN A 276 5.93 17.77 0.57
C GLN A 276 5.60 17.76 -0.94
N MET A 277 4.36 17.42 -1.30
CA MET A 277 3.93 17.43 -2.71
C MET A 277 3.88 18.85 -3.29
N HIS A 278 3.35 19.81 -2.53
CA HIS A 278 3.33 21.21 -2.95
C HIS A 278 4.75 21.74 -3.21
N ASP A 279 5.64 21.59 -2.22
CA ASP A 279 7.02 22.05 -2.32
C ASP A 279 7.76 21.36 -3.47
N TYR A 280 7.51 20.06 -3.66
CA TYR A 280 8.10 19.29 -4.77
C TYR A 280 7.63 19.82 -6.13
N VAL A 281 6.33 20.02 -6.33
CA VAL A 281 5.79 20.54 -7.59
C VAL A 281 6.34 21.94 -7.89
N GLN A 282 6.39 22.84 -6.89
CA GLN A 282 6.93 24.18 -7.06
C GLN A 282 8.42 24.16 -7.46
N ASN A 283 9.23 23.38 -6.76
CA ASN A 283 10.66 23.27 -7.05
C ASN A 283 10.91 22.70 -8.47
N LYS A 284 10.13 21.66 -8.86
CA LYS A 284 10.26 21.05 -10.20
C LYS A 284 9.74 21.96 -11.31
N TRP A 285 8.75 22.78 -11.03
CA TRP A 285 8.28 23.79 -11.98
C TRP A 285 9.33 24.88 -12.20
N GLU A 286 9.97 25.37 -11.17
CA GLU A 286 11.06 26.36 -11.30
C GLU A 286 12.26 25.78 -12.07
N GLU A 287 12.65 24.52 -11.78
CA GLU A 287 13.68 23.80 -12.51
C GLU A 287 13.35 23.69 -14.01
N HIS A 288 12.11 23.30 -14.32
CA HIS A 288 11.59 23.12 -15.67
C HIS A 288 11.58 24.45 -16.44
N ARG A 289 11.07 25.52 -15.83
CA ARG A 289 11.05 26.87 -16.45
C ARG A 289 12.43 27.37 -16.84
N LYS A 290 13.41 27.18 -15.98
CA LYS A 290 14.81 27.55 -16.26
C LYS A 290 15.37 26.77 -17.43
N LYS A 291 15.10 25.45 -17.49
CA LYS A 291 15.65 24.54 -18.49
C LYS A 291 14.99 24.66 -19.86
N VAL A 292 13.67 24.72 -19.90
CA VAL A 292 12.88 24.60 -21.14
C VAL A 292 12.44 25.97 -21.66
N LEU A 293 12.03 26.88 -20.78
CA LEU A 293 11.50 28.17 -21.15
C LEU A 293 12.54 29.30 -21.13
N GLY A 294 13.77 29.02 -20.66
CA GLY A 294 14.84 30.03 -20.58
C GLY A 294 14.52 31.23 -19.67
N ILE A 295 13.57 31.08 -18.75
CA ILE A 295 13.14 32.12 -17.81
C ILE A 295 13.97 31.99 -16.54
N VAL A 296 14.79 33.03 -16.27
CA VAL A 296 15.63 33.10 -15.05
C VAL A 296 14.86 33.62 -13.85
#